data_d90e81a02dc1834748a9e4b3ad9f35f1
#
_entry.id   d90e81a02dc1834748a9e4b3ad9f35f1
#
_cell.length_a   1.000
_cell.length_b   1.000
_cell.length_c   1.000
_cell.angle_alpha   90.00
_cell.angle_beta   90.00
_cell.angle_gamma   90.00
#
_symmetry.space_group_name_H-M   'P 1'
#
loop_
_entity.id
_entity.type
_entity.pdbx_description
1 polymer ?
#
loop_
_entity_poly.entity_id
_entity_poly.type
_entity_poly.pdbx_seq_one_letter_code
_entity_poly.pdbx_strand_id
1 'polypeptide(L)'
;PGHSSAASDVYKRQEKGLGGLMQSRLQNKRASSKHLSMSLIEMSADFINAYILGSVGKSGQVAGACATFFYNLNAASTLIKSDEIDYAVIGSAEAPINPEVTDGFFATTGIADDKKIIAMQERHGESIEDIDFSKACRPFGDNCGLVLGESSQFAVVTSLEFAIKIGAEILCAVPHVFINSDGIKKSISSPGIGNYITMAQAFSNYIKDFDSKKQTCVIAHGTGTF
;
A
#
# COMPACT_ATOMS: atom_id res chain seq x y z
N PRO A 1 22.71 6.88 -3.61
CA PRO A 1 22.60 6.19 -2.32
C PRO A 1 21.81 6.94 -1.26
N GLY A 2 21.36 8.18 -1.48
CA GLY A 2 20.68 9.01 -0.48
C GLY A 2 19.16 8.85 -0.35
N HIS A 3 18.50 8.16 -1.27
CA HIS A 3 17.03 8.11 -1.30
C HIS A 3 16.40 7.06 -0.36
N SER A 4 17.18 6.11 0.15
CA SER A 4 16.67 5.07 1.05
C SER A 4 16.55 5.49 2.51
N SER A 5 17.25 6.54 2.95
CA SER A 5 17.35 6.88 4.37
C SER A 5 16.04 7.47 4.94
N ALA A 6 15.42 8.42 4.24
CA ALA A 6 14.20 9.06 4.73
C ALA A 6 13.01 8.08 4.74
N ALA A 7 12.83 7.32 3.66
CA ALA A 7 11.80 6.29 3.61
C ALA A 7 12.03 5.21 4.67
N SER A 8 13.29 4.78 4.87
CA SER A 8 13.68 3.84 5.92
C SER A 8 13.42 4.38 7.32
N ASP A 9 13.57 5.69 7.54
CA ASP A 9 13.31 6.30 8.85
C ASP A 9 11.83 6.42 9.17
N VAL A 10 10.99 6.72 8.18
CA VAL A 10 9.52 6.68 8.32
C VAL A 10 9.08 5.27 8.70
N TYR A 11 9.53 4.28 7.97
CA TYR A 11 9.30 2.87 8.20
C TYR A 11 9.68 2.43 9.63
N LYS A 12 10.92 2.66 10.06
CA LYS A 12 11.40 2.31 11.41
C LYS A 12 10.62 2.96 12.54
N ARG A 13 9.99 4.12 12.29
CA ARG A 13 9.18 4.79 13.30
C ARG A 13 7.80 4.16 13.46
N GLN A 14 7.19 3.71 12.39
CA GLN A 14 5.93 2.96 12.46
C GLN A 14 6.11 1.63 13.19
N GLU A 15 7.17 0.88 12.88
CA GLU A 15 7.52 -0.35 13.60
C GLU A 15 7.68 -0.10 15.11
N LYS A 16 8.38 0.96 15.50
CA LYS A 16 8.60 1.31 16.91
C LYS A 16 7.35 1.83 17.63
N GLY A 17 6.32 2.24 16.91
CA GLY A 17 5.07 2.73 17.50
C GLY A 17 4.35 1.62 18.27
N LEU A 18 3.63 0.77 17.57
CA LEU A 18 2.82 -0.30 18.17
C LEU A 18 3.69 -1.40 18.77
N GLY A 19 4.68 -1.92 18.02
CA GLY A 19 5.58 -2.97 18.51
C GLY A 19 6.39 -2.53 19.72
N GLY A 20 6.86 -1.28 19.78
CA GLY A 20 7.55 -0.73 20.94
C GLY A 20 6.65 -0.58 22.17
N LEU A 21 5.36 -0.30 22.01
CA LEU A 21 4.39 -0.28 23.08
C LEU A 21 4.19 -1.68 23.68
N MET A 22 3.99 -2.68 22.82
CA MET A 22 3.80 -4.07 23.26
C MET A 22 5.04 -4.61 23.96
N GLN A 23 6.24 -4.41 23.41
CA GLN A 23 7.50 -4.79 24.06
C GLN A 23 7.67 -4.14 25.44
N SER A 24 7.33 -2.85 25.57
CA SER A 24 7.38 -2.16 26.86
C SER A 24 6.44 -2.79 27.88
N ARG A 25 5.26 -3.19 27.45
CA ARG A 25 4.29 -3.90 28.29
C ARG A 25 4.77 -5.28 28.73
N LEU A 26 5.27 -6.08 27.80
CA LEU A 26 5.82 -7.40 28.09
C LEU A 26 7.01 -7.35 29.06
N GLN A 27 7.79 -6.28 29.02
CA GLN A 27 8.92 -6.04 29.90
C GLN A 27 8.53 -5.30 31.21
N ASN A 28 7.24 -5.14 31.50
CA ASN A 28 6.71 -4.35 32.62
C ASN A 28 7.26 -2.92 32.68
N LYS A 29 7.63 -2.34 31.53
CA LYS A 29 8.08 -0.96 31.43
C LYS A 29 6.89 -0.03 31.19
N ARG A 30 7.01 1.20 31.68
CA ARG A 30 6.01 2.24 31.43
C ARG A 30 6.03 2.64 29.97
N ALA A 31 4.83 2.72 29.35
CA ALA A 31 4.68 3.24 28.01
C ALA A 31 5.11 4.72 27.96
N SER A 32 5.81 5.08 26.89
CA SER A 32 6.16 6.47 26.57
C SER A 32 5.06 7.12 25.74
N SER A 33 4.82 8.42 25.92
CA SER A 33 3.93 9.20 25.04
C SER A 33 4.31 9.12 23.57
N LYS A 34 5.60 8.87 23.27
CA LYS A 34 6.10 8.65 21.91
C LYS A 34 5.46 7.42 21.24
N HIS A 35 5.15 6.37 21.99
CA HIS A 35 4.52 5.18 21.44
C HIS A 35 3.12 5.49 20.89
N LEU A 36 2.38 6.38 21.55
CA LEU A 36 1.06 6.78 21.05
C LEU A 36 1.18 7.51 19.71
N SER A 37 1.96 8.58 19.66
CA SER A 37 2.10 9.36 18.42
C SER A 37 2.70 8.55 17.27
N MET A 38 3.64 7.63 17.54
CA MET A 38 4.21 6.76 16.51
C MET A 38 3.26 5.68 16.00
N SER A 39 2.12 5.44 16.67
CA SER A 39 1.10 4.48 16.23
C SER A 39 -0.06 5.13 15.47
N LEU A 40 -0.07 6.44 15.33
CA LEU A 40 -1.09 7.14 14.56
C LEU A 40 -0.86 6.94 13.05
N ILE A 41 -1.94 6.78 12.31
CA ILE A 41 -1.89 6.48 10.87
C ILE A 41 -1.30 7.62 10.05
N GLU A 42 -1.47 8.86 10.48
CA GLU A 42 -0.93 10.07 9.86
C GLU A 42 0.56 10.30 10.14
N MET A 43 1.18 9.50 11.00
CA MET A 43 2.58 9.70 11.42
C MET A 43 3.56 9.77 10.26
N SER A 44 3.34 9.00 9.18
CA SER A 44 4.23 9.04 8.01
C SER A 44 4.22 10.40 7.33
N ALA A 45 3.04 11.01 7.17
CA ALA A 45 2.89 12.34 6.59
C ALA A 45 3.48 13.42 7.51
N ASP A 46 3.20 13.35 8.80
CA ASP A 46 3.72 14.28 9.79
C ASP A 46 5.25 14.21 9.90
N PHE A 47 5.80 12.99 9.85
CA PHE A 47 7.25 12.82 9.86
C PHE A 47 7.92 13.44 8.63
N ILE A 48 7.38 13.19 7.45
CA ILE A 48 7.90 13.76 6.20
C ILE A 48 7.80 15.28 6.24
N ASN A 49 6.66 15.80 6.67
CA ASN A 49 6.46 17.24 6.80
C ASN A 49 7.44 17.87 7.79
N ALA A 50 7.56 17.31 9.00
CA ALA A 50 8.33 17.91 10.08
C ALA A 50 9.85 17.82 9.85
N TYR A 51 10.33 16.75 9.21
CA TYR A 51 11.77 16.46 9.18
C TYR A 51 12.40 16.46 7.78
N ILE A 52 11.59 16.51 6.73
CA ILE A 52 12.09 16.44 5.36
C ILE A 52 11.67 17.66 4.54
N LEU A 53 10.36 17.96 4.51
CA LEU A 53 9.83 19.03 3.67
C LEU A 53 9.79 20.39 4.36
N GLY A 54 9.52 20.42 5.67
CA GLY A 54 9.27 21.66 6.41
C GLY A 54 8.04 22.43 5.88
N SER A 55 7.09 21.72 5.25
CA SER A 55 5.92 22.34 4.64
C SER A 55 4.90 22.75 5.71
N VAL A 56 4.30 23.92 5.51
CA VAL A 56 3.14 24.41 6.29
C VAL A 56 1.83 24.28 5.51
N GLY A 57 1.84 23.53 4.39
CA GLY A 57 0.68 23.24 3.57
C GLY A 57 -0.29 22.25 4.20
N LYS A 58 -1.30 21.86 3.44
CA LYS A 58 -2.27 20.85 3.88
C LYS A 58 -1.56 19.49 4.09
N SER A 59 -1.87 18.84 5.20
CA SER A 59 -1.43 17.48 5.52
C SER A 59 -2.62 16.66 5.97
N GLY A 60 -2.61 15.37 5.71
CA GLY A 60 -3.68 14.47 6.13
C GLY A 60 -3.56 13.10 5.50
N GLN A 61 -4.49 12.23 5.86
CA GLN A 61 -4.54 10.87 5.34
C GLN A 61 -5.98 10.39 5.21
N VAL A 62 -6.25 9.66 4.14
CA VAL A 62 -7.48 8.87 3.99
C VAL A 62 -7.08 7.40 4.04
N ALA A 63 -7.53 6.67 5.06
CA ALA A 63 -7.22 5.26 5.22
C ALA A 63 -8.21 4.38 4.44
N GLY A 64 -7.68 3.38 3.74
CA GLY A 64 -8.45 2.42 2.96
C GLY A 64 -7.74 1.05 2.90
N ALA A 65 -7.06 0.65 3.98
CA ALA A 65 -6.23 -0.55 4.04
C ALA A 65 -5.28 -0.63 2.82
N CYS A 66 -5.29 -1.72 2.05
CA CYS A 66 -4.44 -1.89 0.87
C CYS A 66 -4.71 -0.86 -0.24
N ALA A 67 -5.86 -0.18 -0.24
CA ALA A 67 -6.22 0.86 -1.19
C ALA A 67 -5.84 2.28 -0.74
N THR A 68 -5.22 2.44 0.44
CA THR A 68 -4.88 3.75 1.04
C THR A 68 -4.15 4.67 0.06
N PHE A 69 -3.19 4.15 -0.69
CA PHE A 69 -2.47 4.95 -1.68
C PHE A 69 -3.42 5.60 -2.71
N PHE A 70 -4.38 4.84 -3.22
CA PHE A 70 -5.34 5.36 -4.22
C PHE A 70 -6.33 6.36 -3.62
N TYR A 71 -6.73 6.20 -2.35
CA TYR A 71 -7.54 7.21 -1.65
C TYR A 71 -6.78 8.53 -1.52
N ASN A 72 -5.52 8.48 -1.12
CA ASN A 72 -4.68 9.67 -1.00
C ASN A 72 -4.37 10.29 -2.38
N LEU A 73 -4.14 9.48 -3.40
CA LEU A 73 -3.99 9.95 -4.78
C LEU A 73 -5.26 10.66 -5.28
N ASN A 74 -6.43 10.11 -5.00
CA ASN A 74 -7.71 10.74 -5.35
C ASN A 74 -7.90 12.07 -4.63
N ALA A 75 -7.62 12.13 -3.33
CA ALA A 75 -7.71 13.36 -2.55
C ALA A 75 -6.76 14.45 -3.10
N ALA A 76 -5.50 14.10 -3.32
CA ALA A 76 -4.52 15.01 -3.91
C ALA A 76 -4.93 15.48 -5.31
N SER A 77 -5.38 14.57 -6.18
CA SER A 77 -5.84 14.90 -7.52
C SER A 77 -7.04 15.84 -7.50
N THR A 78 -7.94 15.69 -6.53
CA THR A 78 -9.09 16.58 -6.37
C THR A 78 -8.65 18.00 -5.99
N LEU A 79 -7.73 18.11 -5.02
CA LEU A 79 -7.22 19.41 -4.58
C LEU A 79 -6.41 20.13 -5.67
N ILE A 80 -5.64 19.38 -6.47
CA ILE A 80 -4.90 19.95 -7.62
C ILE A 80 -5.88 20.42 -8.71
N LYS A 81 -6.91 19.63 -9.02
CA LYS A 81 -7.92 19.99 -10.03
C LYS A 81 -8.80 21.16 -9.63
N SER A 82 -8.94 21.43 -8.33
CA SER A 82 -9.67 22.60 -7.82
C SER A 82 -8.76 23.82 -7.61
N ASP A 83 -7.50 23.76 -8.02
CA ASP A 83 -6.50 24.82 -7.86
C ASP A 83 -6.25 25.23 -6.39
N GLU A 84 -6.53 24.31 -5.46
CA GLU A 84 -6.26 24.56 -4.04
C GLU A 84 -4.79 24.32 -3.66
N ILE A 85 -4.10 23.46 -4.40
CA ILE A 85 -2.68 23.18 -4.23
C ILE A 85 -2.03 22.96 -5.60
N ASP A 86 -0.76 23.34 -5.74
CA ASP A 86 0.02 23.15 -6.97
C ASP A 86 0.57 21.73 -7.07
N TYR A 87 0.93 21.13 -5.96
CA TYR A 87 1.49 19.76 -5.89
C TYR A 87 1.21 19.10 -4.55
N ALA A 88 1.28 17.77 -4.53
CA ALA A 88 1.20 16.97 -3.32
C ALA A 88 2.27 15.88 -3.32
N VAL A 89 2.81 15.59 -2.14
CA VAL A 89 3.61 14.37 -1.89
C VAL A 89 2.67 13.32 -1.34
N ILE A 90 2.51 12.22 -2.05
CA ILE A 90 1.66 11.10 -1.65
C ILE A 90 2.48 9.83 -1.54
N GLY A 91 2.08 8.93 -0.67
CA GLY A 91 2.78 7.67 -0.51
C GLY A 91 2.23 6.83 0.62
N SER A 92 2.95 5.76 0.90
CA SER A 92 2.72 4.91 2.06
C SER A 92 4.03 4.36 2.58
N ALA A 93 4.04 4.01 3.86
CA ALA A 93 5.14 3.33 4.52
C ALA A 93 4.54 2.26 5.43
N GLU A 94 4.91 1.01 5.20
CA GLU A 94 4.38 -0.15 5.90
C GLU A 94 5.50 -1.03 6.43
N ALA A 95 5.40 -1.41 7.70
CA ALA A 95 6.30 -2.33 8.40
C ALA A 95 5.50 -3.42 9.12
N PRO A 96 4.79 -4.30 8.39
CA PRO A 96 3.88 -5.27 8.98
C PRO A 96 4.56 -6.55 9.48
N ILE A 97 5.87 -6.73 9.27
CA ILE A 97 6.57 -7.95 9.71
C ILE A 97 6.92 -7.82 11.20
N ASN A 98 5.90 -7.92 12.02
CA ASN A 98 6.01 -8.01 13.48
C ASN A 98 5.06 -9.10 13.98
N PRO A 99 5.28 -9.66 15.20
CA PRO A 99 4.51 -10.80 15.71
C PRO A 99 3.00 -10.54 15.69
N GLU A 100 2.56 -9.38 16.13
CA GLU A 100 1.13 -9.07 16.29
C GLU A 100 0.40 -9.07 14.94
N VAL A 101 0.98 -8.46 13.91
CA VAL A 101 0.40 -8.41 12.57
C VAL A 101 0.49 -9.77 11.89
N THR A 102 1.64 -10.43 12.03
CA THR A 102 1.88 -11.76 11.46
C THR A 102 0.89 -12.78 12.02
N ASP A 103 0.70 -12.82 13.35
CA ASP A 103 -0.27 -13.71 14.02
C ASP A 103 -1.71 -13.40 13.56
N GLY A 104 -2.05 -12.11 13.40
CA GLY A 104 -3.34 -11.71 12.86
C GLY A 104 -3.59 -12.24 11.45
N PHE A 105 -2.59 -12.17 10.56
CA PHE A 105 -2.68 -12.73 9.21
C PHE A 105 -2.70 -14.26 9.19
N PHE A 106 -1.95 -14.93 10.09
CA PHE A 106 -2.06 -16.39 10.25
C PHE A 106 -3.47 -16.82 10.64
N ALA A 107 -4.13 -16.07 11.54
CA ALA A 107 -5.50 -16.35 11.95
C ALA A 107 -6.52 -16.22 10.81
N THR A 108 -6.24 -15.42 9.78
CA THR A 108 -7.08 -15.33 8.57
C THR A 108 -6.92 -16.50 7.61
N THR A 109 -5.96 -17.39 7.84
CA THR A 109 -5.55 -18.48 6.93
C THR A 109 -5.08 -18.01 5.53
N GLY A 110 -4.96 -16.71 5.31
CA GLY A 110 -4.57 -16.13 4.02
C GLY A 110 -3.06 -16.15 3.74
N ILE A 111 -2.23 -16.29 4.77
CA ILE A 111 -0.77 -16.27 4.61
C ILE A 111 -0.23 -17.61 4.07
N ALA A 112 0.82 -17.53 3.24
CA ALA A 112 1.60 -18.69 2.83
C ALA A 112 2.47 -19.14 4.01
N ASP A 113 2.23 -20.35 4.51
CA ASP A 113 3.04 -21.00 5.54
C ASP A 113 3.77 -22.21 4.98
N ASP A 114 4.73 -22.73 5.73
CA ASP A 114 5.55 -23.87 5.33
C ASP A 114 4.70 -25.08 4.92
N LYS A 115 3.63 -25.36 5.65
CA LYS A 115 2.75 -26.50 5.35
C LYS A 115 2.05 -26.34 3.99
N LYS A 116 1.60 -25.14 3.66
CA LYS A 116 0.95 -24.85 2.38
C LYS A 116 1.95 -24.89 1.22
N ILE A 117 3.17 -24.41 1.44
CA ILE A 117 4.23 -24.44 0.42
C ILE A 117 4.61 -25.90 0.15
N ILE A 118 4.85 -26.71 1.20
CA ILE A 118 5.14 -28.14 1.08
C ILE A 118 4.02 -28.86 0.36
N ALA A 119 2.76 -28.66 0.76
CA ALA A 119 1.62 -29.29 0.09
C ALA A 119 1.49 -28.89 -1.39
N MET A 120 1.92 -27.71 -1.74
CA MET A 120 1.98 -27.26 -3.14
C MET A 120 3.12 -27.97 -3.89
N GLN A 121 4.32 -28.06 -3.31
CA GLN A 121 5.45 -28.80 -3.90
C GLN A 121 5.10 -30.27 -4.13
N GLU A 122 4.45 -30.92 -3.15
CA GLU A 122 3.95 -32.31 -3.28
C GLU A 122 2.98 -32.47 -4.46
N ARG A 123 2.02 -31.56 -4.63
CA ARG A 123 1.07 -31.60 -5.77
C ARG A 123 1.78 -31.48 -7.12
N HIS A 124 2.93 -30.82 -7.16
CA HIS A 124 3.75 -30.67 -8.36
C HIS A 124 4.79 -31.79 -8.54
N GLY A 125 4.85 -32.76 -7.62
CA GLY A 125 5.85 -33.83 -7.66
C GLY A 125 7.28 -33.36 -7.43
N GLU A 126 7.45 -32.28 -6.69
CA GLU A 126 8.74 -31.69 -6.37
C GLU A 126 9.28 -32.22 -5.03
N SER A 127 10.59 -32.05 -4.80
CA SER A 127 11.18 -32.41 -3.50
C SER A 127 10.58 -31.58 -2.38
N ILE A 128 10.34 -32.23 -1.25
CA ILE A 128 9.86 -31.61 0.00
C ILE A 128 10.95 -31.58 1.08
N GLU A 129 12.18 -32.02 0.76
CA GLU A 129 13.30 -31.96 1.68
C GLU A 129 13.71 -30.51 2.00
N ASP A 130 13.56 -29.63 0.98
CA ASP A 130 13.79 -28.19 1.11
C ASP A 130 12.53 -27.42 0.70
N ILE A 131 12.16 -26.42 1.49
CA ILE A 131 11.02 -25.54 1.21
C ILE A 131 11.46 -24.46 0.23
N ASP A 132 10.86 -24.44 -0.96
CA ASP A 132 11.08 -23.39 -1.95
C ASP A 132 10.18 -22.18 -1.72
N PHE A 133 10.64 -21.24 -0.92
CA PHE A 133 9.91 -20.01 -0.61
C PHE A 133 9.66 -19.11 -1.83
N SER A 134 10.37 -19.29 -2.94
CA SER A 134 10.11 -18.54 -4.18
C SER A 134 8.76 -18.87 -4.81
N LYS A 135 8.15 -19.98 -4.39
CA LYS A 135 6.84 -20.43 -4.85
C LYS A 135 5.66 -19.86 -4.05
N ALA A 136 5.93 -19.20 -2.94
CA ALA A 136 4.91 -18.48 -2.21
C ALA A 136 4.42 -17.26 -3.02
N CYS A 137 3.15 -16.91 -2.87
CA CYS A 137 2.53 -15.74 -3.50
C CYS A 137 2.74 -15.65 -5.03
N ARG A 138 2.11 -16.58 -5.77
CA ARG A 138 2.09 -16.58 -7.24
C ARG A 138 0.69 -16.21 -7.76
N PRO A 139 0.33 -14.91 -7.78
CA PRO A 139 -0.99 -14.48 -8.24
C PRO A 139 -1.33 -15.03 -9.62
N PHE A 140 -2.57 -15.49 -9.80
CA PHE A 140 -3.09 -16.12 -11.03
C PHE A 140 -2.44 -17.47 -11.42
N GLY A 141 -1.56 -17.98 -10.58
CA GLY A 141 -1.00 -19.33 -10.72
C GLY A 141 -1.52 -20.28 -9.64
N ASP A 142 -0.83 -21.40 -9.43
CA ASP A 142 -1.06 -22.22 -8.24
C ASP A 142 -0.47 -21.53 -7.03
N ASN A 143 -1.32 -21.12 -6.12
CA ASN A 143 -1.00 -20.30 -4.96
C ASN A 143 -1.09 -21.09 -3.65
N CYS A 144 -0.33 -20.63 -2.67
CA CYS A 144 -0.41 -21.14 -1.30
C CYS A 144 -0.70 -20.04 -0.27
N GLY A 145 -0.88 -18.80 -0.69
CA GLY A 145 -1.25 -17.68 0.17
C GLY A 145 -0.45 -16.42 -0.13
N LEU A 146 -0.72 -15.35 0.62
CA LEU A 146 0.02 -14.10 0.55
C LEU A 146 1.34 -14.17 1.34
N VAL A 147 2.27 -13.30 0.98
CA VAL A 147 3.50 -13.03 1.71
C VAL A 147 3.49 -11.57 2.16
N LEU A 148 3.77 -11.34 3.44
CA LEU A 148 3.92 -9.98 3.96
C LEU A 148 5.23 -9.38 3.46
N GLY A 149 5.15 -8.13 3.02
CA GLY A 149 6.31 -7.35 2.59
C GLY A 149 6.34 -6.00 3.31
N GLU A 150 7.50 -5.39 3.32
CA GLU A 150 7.74 -4.09 3.92
C GLU A 150 8.22 -3.13 2.86
N SER A 151 7.66 -1.92 2.86
CA SER A 151 8.02 -0.90 1.86
C SER A 151 7.71 0.50 2.35
N SER A 152 8.41 1.47 1.79
CA SER A 152 8.11 2.88 1.94
C SER A 152 8.36 3.58 0.61
N GLN A 153 7.30 4.08 -0.02
CA GLN A 153 7.38 4.71 -1.34
C GLN A 153 6.52 5.97 -1.38
N PHE A 154 7.06 7.00 -2.01
CA PHE A 154 6.39 8.30 -2.16
C PHE A 154 6.55 8.80 -3.58
N ALA A 155 5.55 9.54 -4.05
CA ALA A 155 5.53 10.19 -5.35
C ALA A 155 5.08 11.64 -5.20
N VAL A 156 5.59 12.52 -6.04
CA VAL A 156 5.08 13.88 -6.19
C VAL A 156 4.07 13.89 -7.33
N VAL A 157 2.89 14.41 -7.08
CA VAL A 157 1.84 14.61 -8.08
C VAL A 157 1.54 16.09 -8.22
N THR A 158 1.30 16.52 -9.45
CA THR A 158 1.04 17.93 -9.78
C THR A 158 0.24 18.02 -11.07
N SER A 159 -0.23 19.25 -11.43
CA SER A 159 -0.77 19.50 -12.75
C SER A 159 0.33 19.45 -13.81
N LEU A 160 -0.04 19.09 -15.05
CA LEU A 160 0.89 19.11 -16.18
C LEU A 160 1.49 20.50 -16.41
N GLU A 161 0.66 21.54 -16.29
CA GLU A 161 1.08 22.92 -16.45
C GLU A 161 2.16 23.29 -15.43
N PHE A 162 1.95 22.97 -14.16
CA PHE A 162 2.93 23.25 -13.12
C PHE A 162 4.21 22.44 -13.28
N ALA A 163 4.12 21.15 -13.66
CA ALA A 163 5.27 20.32 -13.95
C ALA A 163 6.16 20.92 -15.04
N ILE A 164 5.55 21.39 -16.14
CA ILE A 164 6.27 22.05 -17.24
C ILE A 164 6.90 23.38 -16.77
N LYS A 165 6.15 24.17 -16.00
CA LYS A 165 6.61 25.46 -15.48
C LYS A 165 7.88 25.35 -14.63
N ILE A 166 7.98 24.29 -13.83
CA ILE A 166 9.17 24.06 -12.97
C ILE A 166 10.25 23.19 -13.62
N GLY A 167 10.03 22.72 -14.85
CA GLY A 167 10.96 21.84 -15.54
C GLY A 167 11.09 20.45 -14.89
N ALA A 168 10.01 19.92 -14.29
CA ALA A 168 10.04 18.63 -13.64
C ALA A 168 10.16 17.49 -14.65
N GLU A 169 10.83 16.41 -14.25
CA GLU A 169 10.81 15.14 -14.97
C GLU A 169 9.44 14.48 -14.80
N ILE A 170 8.73 14.24 -15.90
CA ILE A 170 7.40 13.65 -15.89
C ILE A 170 7.54 12.15 -16.16
N LEU A 171 7.28 11.33 -15.15
CA LEU A 171 7.37 9.88 -15.22
C LEU A 171 6.14 9.25 -15.90
N CYS A 172 4.95 9.74 -15.57
CA CYS A 172 3.68 9.28 -16.14
C CYS A 172 2.56 10.31 -15.93
N ALA A 173 1.45 10.11 -16.61
CA ALA A 173 0.21 10.83 -16.35
C ALA A 173 -0.79 9.96 -15.59
N VAL A 174 -1.54 10.58 -14.67
CA VAL A 174 -2.63 9.97 -13.92
C VAL A 174 -3.94 10.71 -14.25
N PRO A 175 -4.59 10.39 -15.37
CA PRO A 175 -5.76 11.14 -15.82
C PRO A 175 -6.98 10.91 -14.91
N HIS A 176 -7.13 9.70 -14.38
CA HIS A 176 -8.28 9.31 -13.57
C HIS A 176 -7.87 8.46 -12.36
N VAL A 177 -8.64 8.61 -11.29
CA VAL A 177 -8.60 7.75 -10.11
C VAL A 177 -10.05 7.39 -9.77
N PHE A 178 -10.36 6.09 -9.68
CA PHE A 178 -11.70 5.62 -9.35
C PHE A 178 -11.67 4.87 -8.03
N ILE A 179 -12.61 5.22 -7.15
CA ILE A 179 -12.76 4.63 -5.82
C ILE A 179 -14.23 4.31 -5.62
N ASN A 180 -14.54 3.05 -5.33
CA ASN A 180 -15.89 2.59 -5.09
C ASN A 180 -15.94 1.72 -3.82
N SER A 181 -17.06 1.77 -3.13
CA SER A 181 -17.39 0.87 -2.04
C SER A 181 -17.81 -0.50 -2.59
N ASP A 182 -17.51 -1.56 -1.86
CA ASP A 182 -17.90 -2.93 -2.21
C ASP A 182 -19.41 -3.21 -2.10
N GLY A 183 -20.17 -2.31 -1.49
CA GLY A 183 -21.61 -2.52 -1.26
C GLY A 183 -21.87 -3.60 -0.20
N ILE A 184 -23.01 -4.29 -0.34
CA ILE A 184 -23.42 -5.36 0.58
C ILE A 184 -22.60 -6.61 0.29
N LYS A 185 -21.95 -7.16 1.31
CA LYS A 185 -21.16 -8.38 1.23
C LYS A 185 -21.26 -9.23 2.50
N LYS A 186 -20.93 -10.52 2.38
CA LYS A 186 -21.07 -11.49 3.47
C LYS A 186 -20.18 -11.18 4.68
N SER A 187 -18.98 -10.67 4.46
CA SER A 187 -18.02 -10.26 5.49
C SER A 187 -17.16 -9.12 4.98
N ILE A 188 -16.43 -8.44 5.87
CA ILE A 188 -15.54 -7.33 5.49
C ILE A 188 -14.49 -7.77 4.47
N SER A 189 -13.93 -8.96 4.63
CA SER A 189 -12.89 -9.53 3.75
C SER A 189 -13.44 -10.18 2.48
N SER A 190 -14.76 -10.39 2.36
CA SER A 190 -15.34 -10.97 1.16
C SER A 190 -15.30 -9.98 -0.01
N PRO A 191 -15.15 -10.46 -1.26
CA PRO A 191 -15.27 -9.59 -2.42
C PRO A 191 -16.68 -9.03 -2.54
N GLY A 192 -16.75 -7.78 -2.99
CA GLY A 192 -18.00 -7.08 -3.31
C GLY A 192 -18.04 -6.60 -4.77
N ILE A 193 -19.08 -5.88 -5.14
CA ILE A 193 -19.27 -5.37 -6.49
C ILE A 193 -18.34 -4.19 -6.83
N GLY A 194 -17.74 -3.53 -5.83
CA GLY A 194 -16.94 -2.32 -6.00
C GLY A 194 -15.80 -2.46 -6.99
N ASN A 195 -15.07 -3.58 -6.94
CA ASN A 195 -13.97 -3.84 -7.87
C ASN A 195 -14.44 -3.93 -9.33
N TYR A 196 -15.60 -4.54 -9.59
CA TYR A 196 -16.17 -4.62 -10.95
C TYR A 196 -16.57 -3.22 -11.45
N ILE A 197 -17.18 -2.41 -10.59
CA ILE A 197 -17.58 -1.04 -10.92
C ILE A 197 -16.34 -0.19 -11.20
N THR A 198 -15.32 -0.27 -10.35
CA THR A 198 -14.05 0.45 -10.52
C THR A 198 -13.38 0.08 -11.84
N MET A 199 -13.32 -1.20 -12.17
CA MET A 199 -12.76 -1.70 -13.42
C MET A 199 -13.56 -1.23 -14.63
N ALA A 200 -14.89 -1.29 -14.56
CA ALA A 200 -15.77 -0.83 -15.64
C ALA A 200 -15.60 0.68 -15.91
N GLN A 201 -15.50 1.49 -14.85
CA GLN A 201 -15.23 2.92 -14.97
C GLN A 201 -13.85 3.17 -15.60
N ALA A 202 -12.83 2.45 -15.15
CA ALA A 202 -11.47 2.61 -15.68
C ALA A 202 -11.42 2.26 -17.17
N PHE A 203 -11.96 1.13 -17.59
CA PHE A 203 -12.01 0.74 -19.01
C PHE A 203 -12.86 1.67 -19.86
N SER A 204 -14.02 2.11 -19.36
CA SER A 204 -14.89 3.01 -20.09
C SER A 204 -14.21 4.36 -20.38
N ASN A 205 -13.43 4.88 -19.43
CA ASN A 205 -12.67 6.12 -19.64
C ASN A 205 -11.42 5.87 -20.50
N TYR A 206 -10.72 4.73 -20.29
CA TYR A 206 -9.58 4.36 -21.13
C TYR A 206 -9.94 4.32 -22.63
N ILE A 207 -11.06 3.67 -22.98
CA ILE A 207 -11.52 3.57 -24.39
C ILE A 207 -11.82 4.95 -24.99
N LYS A 208 -12.26 5.93 -24.19
CA LYS A 208 -12.53 7.29 -24.65
C LYS A 208 -11.26 8.11 -24.87
N ASP A 209 -10.29 7.96 -23.98
CA ASP A 209 -9.15 8.87 -23.87
C ASP A 209 -7.91 8.35 -24.60
N PHE A 210 -7.84 7.05 -24.88
CA PHE A 210 -6.63 6.42 -25.43
C PHE A 210 -6.92 5.60 -26.69
N ASP A 211 -5.91 5.51 -27.54
CA ASP A 211 -5.94 4.63 -28.71
C ASP A 211 -5.90 3.15 -28.25
N SER A 212 -6.97 2.42 -28.52
CA SER A 212 -7.12 0.99 -28.17
C SER A 212 -6.08 0.06 -28.83
N LYS A 213 -5.31 0.58 -29.79
CA LYS A 213 -4.20 -0.17 -30.44
C LYS A 213 -2.91 -0.17 -29.62
N LYS A 214 -2.81 0.67 -28.59
CA LYS A 214 -1.64 0.68 -27.71
C LYS A 214 -1.68 -0.49 -26.75
N GLN A 215 -0.50 -1.03 -26.44
CA GLN A 215 -0.36 -2.09 -25.45
C GLN A 215 -0.81 -1.59 -24.08
N THR A 216 -1.67 -2.35 -23.43
CA THR A 216 -2.22 -2.05 -22.10
C THR A 216 -1.79 -3.12 -21.11
N CYS A 217 -1.33 -2.69 -19.95
CA CYS A 217 -1.02 -3.56 -18.84
C CYS A 217 -1.99 -3.28 -17.68
N VAL A 218 -2.56 -4.32 -17.10
CA VAL A 218 -3.37 -4.25 -15.89
C VAL A 218 -2.55 -4.80 -14.72
N ILE A 219 -2.27 -3.94 -13.74
CA ILE A 219 -1.60 -4.35 -12.51
C ILE A 219 -2.68 -4.62 -11.48
N ALA A 220 -2.92 -5.89 -11.20
CA ALA A 220 -3.90 -6.32 -10.20
C ALA A 220 -3.33 -6.27 -8.78
N HIS A 221 -4.20 -6.32 -7.77
CA HIS A 221 -3.78 -6.42 -6.37
C HIS A 221 -2.93 -7.66 -6.11
N GLY A 222 -3.33 -8.81 -6.64
CA GLY A 222 -2.47 -9.99 -6.74
C GLY A 222 -1.95 -10.52 -5.40
N THR A 223 -2.81 -10.67 -4.40
CA THR A 223 -2.41 -11.13 -3.06
C THR A 223 -1.93 -12.58 -3.00
N GLY A 224 -2.25 -13.40 -3.99
CA GLY A 224 -1.97 -14.84 -3.95
C GLY A 224 -2.85 -15.61 -2.97
N THR A 225 -3.93 -15.01 -2.48
CA THR A 225 -4.96 -15.69 -1.67
C THR A 225 -5.95 -16.44 -2.57
N PHE A 226 -6.58 -17.50 -2.01
CA PHE A 226 -7.60 -18.30 -2.68
C PHE A 226 -8.95 -17.59 -2.75
#